data_3e508cfaac9078942ab3bcc07aac6662
#
_entry.id   3e508cfaac9078942ab3bcc07aac6662
#
_cell.length_a   1.000
_cell.length_b   1.000
_cell.length_c   1.000
_cell.angle_alpha   90.00
_cell.angle_beta   90.00
_cell.angle_gamma   90.00
#
_symmetry.space_group_name_H-M   'P 1'
#
loop_
_entity.id
_entity.type
_entity.pdbx_description
1 polymer ?
#
loop_
_entity_poly.entity_id
_entity_poly.type
_entity_poly.pdbx_seq_one_letter_code
_entity_poly.pdbx_strand_id
1 'polypeptide(L)'
;FGLLRLLRNSDIGNSRTVPVAVMTARGDGDSGVYVKSGFCGCIHKPFSSKGLLTFISSVTAGGIAGMSPFDYSRLMESTDDRQHMFSLVVKESEKDLTELEEALWKTDRETMRKTVHRMAPVWELLNAGDVLFSYQKILHDRTSSNETVRGYTKRIMKQIRLLIDEVNNELRKKNDGNEKNFIDRGG
;
A
#
# COMPACT_ATOMS: atom_id res chain seq x y z
N PHE A 1 21.98 2.71 -13.14
CA PHE A 1 21.03 3.76 -13.55
C PHE A 1 21.05 4.04 -15.07
N GLY A 2 22.13 3.66 -15.81
CA GLY A 2 22.22 3.84 -17.26
C GLY A 2 21.09 3.18 -18.06
N LEU A 3 20.70 1.95 -17.69
CA LEU A 3 19.62 1.22 -18.36
C LEU A 3 18.27 1.98 -18.30
N LEU A 4 17.90 2.55 -17.14
CA LEU A 4 16.66 3.32 -17.01
C LEU A 4 16.66 4.55 -17.93
N ARG A 5 17.81 5.25 -17.99
CA ARG A 5 17.97 6.41 -18.87
C ARG A 5 17.84 6.04 -20.36
N LEU A 6 18.44 4.92 -20.76
CA LEU A 6 18.30 4.40 -22.13
C LEU A 6 16.85 4.05 -22.45
N LEU A 7 16.16 3.37 -21.51
CA LEU A 7 14.76 3.02 -21.67
C LEU A 7 13.88 4.27 -21.84
N ARG A 8 14.07 5.29 -21.00
CA ARG A 8 13.28 6.54 -21.04
C ARG A 8 13.52 7.36 -22.32
N ASN A 9 14.68 7.20 -22.94
CA ASN A 9 15.03 7.87 -24.20
C ASN A 9 14.68 7.06 -25.44
N SER A 10 14.13 5.84 -25.28
CA SER A 10 13.72 5.01 -26.40
C SER A 10 12.27 5.29 -26.79
N ASP A 11 11.94 5.06 -28.08
CA ASP A 11 10.58 5.20 -28.62
C ASP A 11 9.87 3.83 -28.77
N ILE A 12 10.32 2.81 -28.02
CA ILE A 12 9.77 1.46 -28.08
C ILE A 12 8.56 1.36 -27.16
N GLY A 13 7.36 1.28 -27.70
CA GLY A 13 6.11 1.09 -26.94
C GLY A 13 5.95 2.11 -25.80
N ASN A 14 5.69 1.65 -24.58
CA ASN A 14 5.50 2.48 -23.38
C ASN A 14 6.80 2.74 -22.61
N SER A 15 7.96 2.61 -23.23
CA SER A 15 9.28 2.73 -22.57
C SER A 15 9.47 4.01 -21.77
N ARG A 16 8.85 5.11 -22.18
CA ARG A 16 8.95 6.41 -21.51
C ARG A 16 8.15 6.47 -20.20
N THR A 17 7.07 5.71 -20.07
CA THR A 17 6.11 5.81 -18.96
C THR A 17 5.96 4.54 -18.13
N VAL A 18 6.37 3.37 -18.66
CA VAL A 18 6.23 2.09 -17.96
C VAL A 18 6.90 2.14 -16.59
N PRO A 19 6.25 1.65 -15.51
CA PRO A 19 6.88 1.55 -14.20
C PRO A 19 8.09 0.60 -14.26
N VAL A 20 9.24 1.06 -13.79
CA VAL A 20 10.48 0.27 -13.71
C VAL A 20 10.91 0.21 -12.26
N ALA A 21 11.01 -0.99 -11.71
CA ALA A 21 11.43 -1.27 -10.35
C ALA A 21 12.83 -1.90 -10.29
N VAL A 22 13.48 -1.79 -9.14
CA VAL A 22 14.74 -2.47 -8.86
C VAL A 22 14.48 -3.70 -7.99
N MET A 23 15.09 -4.83 -8.34
CA MET A 23 15.22 -6.00 -7.47
C MET A 23 16.66 -6.10 -7.00
N THR A 24 16.90 -6.08 -5.68
CA THR A 24 18.25 -6.13 -5.11
C THR A 24 18.37 -7.15 -3.98
N ALA A 25 19.57 -7.77 -3.87
CA ALA A 25 19.93 -8.60 -2.72
C ALA A 25 20.59 -7.76 -1.60
N ARG A 26 20.92 -6.49 -1.84
CA ARG A 26 21.53 -5.61 -0.85
C ARG A 26 20.48 -5.09 0.11
N GLY A 27 20.55 -5.49 1.38
CA GLY A 27 19.63 -5.06 2.43
C GLY A 27 19.89 -3.66 2.99
N ASP A 28 21.07 -3.11 2.74
CA ASP A 28 21.57 -1.84 3.25
C ASP A 28 21.44 -0.66 2.24
N GLY A 29 20.90 -0.94 1.05
CA GLY A 29 20.69 0.06 0.02
C GLY A 29 19.51 0.99 0.36
N ASP A 30 19.77 2.29 0.43
CA ASP A 30 18.74 3.31 0.53
C ASP A 30 17.78 3.23 -0.68
N SER A 31 16.57 2.68 -0.46
CA SER A 31 15.53 2.61 -1.49
C SER A 31 15.20 3.98 -2.11
N GLY A 32 15.47 5.07 -1.37
CA GLY A 32 15.32 6.44 -1.83
C GLY A 32 16.27 6.81 -2.97
N VAL A 33 17.44 6.20 -3.06
CA VAL A 33 18.38 6.41 -4.18
C VAL A 33 17.78 5.94 -5.50
N TYR A 34 17.08 4.79 -5.49
CA TYR A 34 16.44 4.26 -6.70
C TYR A 34 15.28 5.15 -7.13
N VAL A 35 14.48 5.60 -6.18
CA VAL A 35 13.34 6.49 -6.47
C VAL A 35 13.80 7.86 -6.99
N LYS A 36 14.82 8.44 -6.36
CA LYS A 36 15.47 9.69 -6.85
C LYS A 36 16.04 9.55 -8.26
N SER A 37 16.41 8.32 -8.64
CA SER A 37 16.91 7.99 -9.99
C SER A 37 15.81 7.68 -11.01
N GLY A 38 14.53 7.78 -10.64
CA GLY A 38 13.38 7.61 -11.53
C GLY A 38 12.79 6.20 -11.58
N PHE A 39 13.24 5.29 -10.72
CA PHE A 39 12.57 4.00 -10.53
C PHE A 39 11.27 4.17 -9.73
N CYS A 40 10.26 3.33 -10.00
CA CYS A 40 9.00 3.38 -9.27
C CYS A 40 9.08 2.79 -7.86
N GLY A 41 10.14 2.05 -7.54
CA GLY A 41 10.41 1.47 -6.23
C GLY A 41 11.48 0.39 -6.27
N CYS A 42 11.69 -0.24 -5.12
CA CYS A 42 12.68 -1.30 -4.93
C CYS A 42 12.07 -2.45 -4.13
N ILE A 43 12.37 -3.70 -4.51
CA ILE A 43 12.04 -4.89 -3.74
C ILE A 43 13.33 -5.64 -3.37
N HIS A 44 13.45 -6.06 -2.12
CA HIS A 44 14.64 -6.74 -1.60
C HIS A 44 14.49 -8.26 -1.66
N LYS A 45 15.52 -8.94 -2.14
CA LYS A 45 15.61 -10.40 -2.08
C LYS A 45 16.12 -10.86 -0.70
N PRO A 46 15.59 -11.96 -0.13
CA PRO A 46 14.51 -12.80 -0.66
C PRO A 46 13.12 -12.17 -0.47
N PHE A 47 12.22 -12.36 -1.43
CA PHE A 47 10.83 -11.94 -1.34
C PHE A 47 9.88 -13.11 -1.64
N SER A 48 8.71 -13.12 -1.03
CA SER A 48 7.66 -14.09 -1.35
C SER A 48 6.94 -13.70 -2.64
N SER A 49 6.30 -14.67 -3.30
CA SER A 49 5.44 -14.39 -4.45
C SER A 49 4.37 -13.35 -4.12
N LYS A 50 3.82 -13.41 -2.91
CA LYS A 50 2.83 -12.46 -2.41
C LYS A 50 3.42 -11.06 -2.23
N GLY A 51 4.60 -10.93 -1.61
CA GLY A 51 5.32 -9.65 -1.48
C GLY A 51 5.61 -9.00 -2.84
N LEU A 52 5.97 -9.81 -3.85
CA LEU A 52 6.14 -9.33 -5.22
C LEU A 52 4.82 -8.80 -5.81
N LEU A 53 3.73 -9.53 -5.63
CA LEU A 53 2.41 -9.12 -6.13
C LEU A 53 1.90 -7.85 -5.45
N THR A 54 2.05 -7.75 -4.13
CA THR A 54 1.74 -6.52 -3.36
C THR A 54 2.55 -5.33 -3.90
N PHE A 55 3.84 -5.54 -4.12
CA PHE A 55 4.70 -4.50 -4.68
C PHE A 55 4.23 -4.08 -6.09
N ILE A 56 3.94 -5.04 -6.99
CA ILE A 56 3.43 -4.74 -8.34
C ILE A 56 2.12 -3.95 -8.24
N SER A 57 1.18 -4.38 -7.42
CA SER A 57 -0.09 -3.68 -7.20
C SER A 57 0.10 -2.25 -6.69
N SER A 58 1.11 -2.00 -5.86
CA SER A 58 1.41 -0.65 -5.34
C SER A 58 1.97 0.31 -6.39
N VAL A 59 2.64 -0.20 -7.42
CA VAL A 59 3.31 0.63 -8.44
C VAL A 59 2.55 0.72 -9.76
N THR A 60 1.55 -0.14 -9.98
CA THR A 60 0.68 -0.12 -11.16
C THR A 60 -0.62 0.64 -10.86
N ALA A 61 -1.10 1.41 -11.83
CA ALA A 61 -2.30 2.25 -11.63
C ALA A 61 -3.60 1.44 -11.44
N GLY A 62 -3.61 0.14 -11.77
CA GLY A 62 -4.80 -0.72 -11.77
C GLY A 62 -4.68 -1.98 -10.91
N GLY A 63 -3.55 -2.20 -10.23
CA GLY A 63 -3.29 -3.48 -9.57
C GLY A 63 -3.21 -4.65 -10.58
N ILE A 64 -3.14 -5.86 -10.08
CA ILE A 64 -3.38 -7.07 -10.89
C ILE A 64 -4.87 -7.40 -10.71
N ALA A 65 -5.62 -7.39 -11.80
CA ALA A 65 -7.06 -7.65 -11.75
C ALA A 65 -7.36 -8.98 -11.01
N GLY A 66 -8.15 -8.89 -9.96
CA GLY A 66 -8.57 -10.04 -9.15
C GLY A 66 -7.63 -10.45 -8.01
N MET A 67 -6.52 -9.74 -7.76
CA MET A 67 -5.65 -10.03 -6.62
C MET A 67 -5.61 -8.86 -5.63
N SER A 68 -5.96 -9.15 -4.38
CA SER A 68 -5.78 -8.20 -3.27
C SER A 68 -4.29 -7.99 -2.98
N PRO A 69 -3.82 -6.73 -2.84
CA PRO A 69 -2.49 -6.45 -2.35
C PRO A 69 -2.33 -6.76 -0.86
N PHE A 70 -3.43 -7.04 -0.14
CA PHE A 70 -3.45 -7.27 1.29
C PHE A 70 -3.66 -8.74 1.65
N ASP A 71 -2.93 -9.18 2.67
CA ASP A 71 -3.06 -10.52 3.25
C ASP A 71 -3.77 -10.45 4.61
N TYR A 72 -5.00 -10.91 4.62
CA TYR A 72 -5.81 -10.90 5.85
C TYR A 72 -5.57 -12.12 6.75
N SER A 73 -4.78 -13.13 6.32
CA SER A 73 -4.62 -14.40 7.03
C SER A 73 -4.13 -14.18 8.47
N ARG A 74 -3.03 -13.41 8.64
CA ARG A 74 -2.47 -13.10 9.96
C ARG A 74 -3.39 -12.29 10.84
N LEU A 75 -4.15 -11.37 10.25
CA LEU A 75 -5.14 -10.58 10.98
C LEU A 75 -6.26 -11.48 11.49
N MET A 76 -6.66 -12.48 10.71
CA MET A 76 -7.73 -13.43 11.05
C MET A 76 -7.30 -14.51 12.04
N GLU A 77 -6.03 -14.83 12.14
CA GLU A 77 -5.49 -15.75 13.15
C GLU A 77 -5.56 -15.16 14.57
N SER A 78 -5.61 -13.85 14.69
CA SER A 78 -5.62 -13.14 15.98
C SER A 78 -7.02 -12.99 16.61
N THR A 79 -8.09 -13.41 15.95
CA THR A 79 -9.47 -13.23 16.43
C THR A 79 -10.46 -14.21 15.83
N ASP A 80 -11.44 -14.61 16.66
CA ASP A 80 -12.61 -15.40 16.21
C ASP A 80 -13.69 -14.50 15.58
N ASP A 81 -13.72 -13.21 15.91
CA ASP A 81 -14.69 -12.24 15.38
C ASP A 81 -14.12 -11.44 14.19
N ARG A 82 -14.23 -12.06 13.02
CA ARG A 82 -13.80 -11.45 11.75
C ARG A 82 -14.53 -10.13 11.42
N GLN A 83 -15.83 -10.05 11.72
CA GLN A 83 -16.62 -8.87 11.35
C GLN A 83 -16.19 -7.67 12.21
N HIS A 84 -16.02 -7.89 13.49
CA HIS A 84 -15.56 -6.84 14.39
C HIS A 84 -14.15 -6.35 13.97
N MET A 85 -13.24 -7.29 13.67
CA MET A 85 -11.87 -6.94 13.26
C MET A 85 -11.86 -6.14 11.94
N PHE A 86 -12.59 -6.57 10.95
CA PHE A 86 -12.71 -5.85 9.67
C PHE A 86 -13.32 -4.44 9.86
N SER A 87 -14.34 -4.32 10.72
CA SER A 87 -14.94 -3.02 11.04
C SER A 87 -13.95 -2.07 11.72
N LEU A 88 -13.09 -2.60 12.61
CA LEU A 88 -12.02 -1.82 13.23
C LEU A 88 -10.97 -1.38 12.20
N VAL A 89 -10.55 -2.27 11.29
CA VAL A 89 -9.59 -1.94 10.23
C VAL A 89 -10.14 -0.81 9.35
N VAL A 90 -11.41 -0.87 8.95
CA VAL A 90 -12.04 0.20 8.16
C VAL A 90 -12.05 1.50 8.94
N LYS A 91 -12.57 1.50 10.17
CA LYS A 91 -12.69 2.69 11.02
C LYS A 91 -11.34 3.39 11.25
N GLU A 92 -10.30 2.62 11.62
CA GLU A 92 -8.97 3.20 11.82
C GLU A 92 -8.35 3.68 10.51
N SER A 93 -8.57 2.96 9.40
CA SER A 93 -8.08 3.38 8.09
C SER A 93 -8.75 4.66 7.57
N GLU A 94 -10.05 4.85 7.82
CA GLU A 94 -10.76 6.10 7.48
C GLU A 94 -10.22 7.28 8.28
N LYS A 95 -9.95 7.07 9.58
CA LYS A 95 -9.32 8.07 10.43
C LYS A 95 -7.92 8.44 9.94
N ASP A 96 -7.09 7.43 9.64
CA ASP A 96 -5.73 7.64 9.13
C ASP A 96 -5.75 8.39 7.79
N LEU A 97 -6.70 8.06 6.91
CA LEU A 97 -6.89 8.74 5.63
C LEU A 97 -7.20 10.23 5.84
N THR A 98 -8.15 10.54 6.72
CA THR A 98 -8.55 11.92 7.05
C THR A 98 -7.38 12.72 7.61
N GLU A 99 -6.64 12.15 8.56
CA GLU A 99 -5.46 12.81 9.15
C GLU A 99 -4.35 13.08 8.10
N LEU A 100 -4.11 12.12 7.18
CA LEU A 100 -3.13 12.30 6.10
C LEU A 100 -3.59 13.35 5.08
N GLU A 101 -4.89 13.45 4.78
CA GLU A 101 -5.45 14.47 3.91
C GLU A 101 -5.23 15.88 4.49
N GLU A 102 -5.56 16.06 5.77
CA GLU A 102 -5.35 17.33 6.47
C GLU A 102 -3.87 17.68 6.57
N ALA A 103 -3.03 16.72 6.96
CA ALA A 103 -1.60 16.91 7.08
C ALA A 103 -0.96 17.27 5.71
N LEU A 104 -1.45 16.66 4.63
CA LEU A 104 -1.00 16.95 3.28
C LEU A 104 -1.38 18.38 2.86
N TRP A 105 -2.58 18.81 3.18
CA TRP A 105 -3.03 20.18 2.90
C TRP A 105 -2.19 21.23 3.64
N LYS A 106 -1.89 20.96 4.92
CA LYS A 106 -1.07 21.82 5.79
C LYS A 106 0.43 21.66 5.57
N THR A 107 0.88 20.70 4.76
CA THR A 107 2.29 20.29 4.60
C THR A 107 2.94 19.90 5.95
N ASP A 108 2.15 19.33 6.86
CA ASP A 108 2.54 18.93 8.20
C ASP A 108 3.19 17.54 8.21
N ARG A 109 4.50 17.50 8.04
CA ARG A 109 5.29 16.25 8.03
C ARG A 109 5.28 15.52 9.37
N GLU A 110 5.11 16.25 10.48
CA GLU A 110 5.09 15.64 11.82
C GLU A 110 3.84 14.80 12.01
N THR A 111 2.68 15.34 11.67
CA THR A 111 1.43 14.59 11.69
C THR A 111 1.49 13.40 10.73
N MET A 112 2.02 13.57 9.50
CA MET A 112 2.21 12.45 8.58
C MET A 112 3.05 11.33 9.20
N ARG A 113 4.17 11.66 9.88
CA ARG A 113 5.02 10.66 10.56
C ARG A 113 4.28 9.90 11.65
N LYS A 114 3.54 10.61 12.50
CA LYS A 114 2.77 10.01 13.59
C LYS A 114 1.70 9.06 13.07
N THR A 115 0.95 9.49 12.05
CA THR A 115 -0.10 8.68 11.43
C THR A 115 0.49 7.40 10.82
N VAL A 116 1.55 7.51 10.02
CA VAL A 116 2.20 6.35 9.38
C VAL A 116 2.81 5.38 10.42
N HIS A 117 3.39 5.91 11.49
CA HIS A 117 3.90 5.07 12.57
C HIS A 117 2.78 4.29 13.26
N ARG A 118 1.63 4.90 13.49
CA ARG A 118 0.44 4.24 14.06
C ARG A 118 -0.13 3.15 13.14
N MET A 119 -0.10 3.37 11.82
CA MET A 119 -0.58 2.41 10.82
C MET A 119 0.30 1.16 10.74
N ALA A 120 1.60 1.27 10.99
CA ALA A 120 2.59 0.24 10.69
C ALA A 120 2.25 -1.16 11.25
N PRO A 121 1.82 -1.36 12.51
CA PRO A 121 1.53 -2.69 13.03
C PRO A 121 0.41 -3.42 12.24
N VAL A 122 -0.65 -2.72 11.87
CA VAL A 122 -1.76 -3.29 11.09
C VAL A 122 -1.30 -3.62 9.66
N TRP A 123 -0.53 -2.73 9.05
CA TRP A 123 -0.02 -2.94 7.69
C TRP A 123 0.99 -4.08 7.60
N GLU A 124 1.77 -4.33 8.67
CA GLU A 124 2.63 -5.51 8.77
C GLU A 124 1.81 -6.80 8.83
N LEU A 125 0.71 -6.82 9.59
CA LEU A 125 -0.22 -7.95 9.62
C LEU A 125 -0.88 -8.21 8.26
N LEU A 126 -1.13 -7.16 7.49
CA LEU A 126 -1.66 -7.23 6.13
C LEU A 126 -0.58 -7.56 5.07
N ASN A 127 0.65 -7.82 5.49
CA ASN A 127 1.81 -8.05 4.62
C ASN A 127 2.08 -6.91 3.62
N ALA A 128 1.74 -5.68 4.01
CA ALA A 128 1.88 -4.44 3.23
C ALA A 128 2.85 -3.44 3.88
N GLY A 129 3.60 -3.84 4.89
CA GLY A 129 4.52 -2.98 5.66
C GLY A 129 5.60 -2.32 4.82
N ASP A 130 6.10 -2.97 3.77
CA ASP A 130 7.15 -2.42 2.89
C ASP A 130 6.76 -1.09 2.24
N VAL A 131 5.47 -0.91 1.94
CA VAL A 131 4.95 0.33 1.35
C VAL A 131 5.07 1.48 2.35
N LEU A 132 4.71 1.23 3.61
CA LEU A 132 4.85 2.22 4.69
C LEU A 132 6.31 2.50 5.03
N PHE A 133 7.16 1.49 5.05
CA PHE A 133 8.58 1.63 5.36
C PHE A 133 9.27 2.59 4.38
N SER A 134 9.00 2.45 3.09
CA SER A 134 9.52 3.36 2.07
C SER A 134 9.05 4.80 2.29
N TYR A 135 7.80 4.99 2.71
CA TYR A 135 7.24 6.31 3.00
C TYR A 135 7.82 6.90 4.30
N GLN A 136 7.99 6.10 5.35
CA GLN A 136 8.62 6.52 6.59
C GLN A 136 10.03 7.08 6.33
N LYS A 137 10.85 6.40 5.53
CA LYS A 137 12.17 6.90 5.14
C LYS A 137 12.11 8.29 4.50
N ILE A 138 11.19 8.49 3.56
CA ILE A 138 10.99 9.79 2.89
C ILE A 138 10.57 10.89 3.89
N LEU A 139 9.71 10.56 4.84
CA LEU A 139 9.27 11.50 5.88
C LEU A 139 10.38 11.88 6.86
N HIS A 140 11.30 10.94 7.16
CA HIS A 140 12.46 11.18 8.03
C HIS A 140 13.60 11.90 7.32
N ASP A 141 13.69 11.80 6.00
CA ASP A 141 14.70 12.48 5.21
C ASP A 141 14.37 13.98 5.09
N ARG A 142 15.07 14.81 5.85
CA ARG A 142 14.93 16.28 5.82
C ARG A 142 15.28 16.90 4.48
N THR A 143 16.02 16.19 3.63
CA THR A 143 16.42 16.64 2.28
C THR A 143 15.36 16.38 1.24
N SER A 144 14.39 15.54 1.54
CA SER A 144 13.27 15.24 0.64
C SER A 144 12.40 16.47 0.39
N SER A 145 12.18 16.78 -0.88
CA SER A 145 11.33 17.91 -1.29
C SER A 145 9.87 17.72 -0.84
N ASN A 146 9.14 18.82 -0.67
CA ASN A 146 7.70 18.76 -0.38
C ASN A 146 6.92 18.05 -1.49
N GLU A 147 7.36 18.17 -2.75
CA GLU A 147 6.75 17.49 -3.89
C GLU A 147 6.93 15.96 -3.78
N THR A 148 8.13 15.50 -3.41
CA THR A 148 8.40 14.08 -3.17
C THR A 148 7.50 13.54 -2.06
N VAL A 149 7.45 14.23 -0.92
CA VAL A 149 6.58 13.86 0.21
C VAL A 149 5.13 13.81 -0.22
N ARG A 150 4.66 14.82 -0.94
CA ARG A 150 3.28 14.88 -1.46
C ARG A 150 2.96 13.69 -2.38
N GLY A 151 3.88 13.32 -3.26
CA GLY A 151 3.71 12.17 -4.16
C GLY A 151 3.56 10.85 -3.39
N TYR A 152 4.40 10.63 -2.39
CA TYR A 152 4.33 9.44 -1.54
C TYR A 152 3.06 9.42 -0.68
N THR A 153 2.69 10.55 -0.07
CA THR A 153 1.45 10.66 0.73
C THR A 153 0.23 10.28 -0.11
N LYS A 154 0.10 10.84 -1.33
CA LYS A 154 -0.99 10.48 -2.23
C LYS A 154 -1.03 9.00 -2.59
N ARG A 155 0.15 8.37 -2.74
CA ARG A 155 0.24 6.93 -3.01
C ARG A 155 -0.26 6.10 -1.83
N ILE A 156 0.15 6.44 -0.60
CA ILE A 156 -0.34 5.78 0.62
C ILE A 156 -1.85 5.96 0.77
N MET A 157 -2.37 7.18 0.60
CA MET A 157 -3.81 7.44 0.66
C MET A 157 -4.60 6.61 -0.35
N LYS A 158 -4.06 6.38 -1.56
CA LYS A 158 -4.67 5.48 -2.55
C LYS A 158 -4.71 4.04 -2.05
N GLN A 159 -3.64 3.56 -1.40
CA GLN A 159 -3.61 2.20 -0.83
C GLN A 159 -4.59 2.07 0.35
N ILE A 160 -4.72 3.09 1.20
CA ILE A 160 -5.70 3.10 2.29
C ILE A 160 -7.12 2.99 1.73
N ARG A 161 -7.47 3.76 0.69
CA ARG A 161 -8.80 3.67 0.05
C ARG A 161 -9.05 2.27 -0.51
N LEU A 162 -8.04 1.68 -1.18
CA LEU A 162 -8.15 0.32 -1.69
C LEU A 162 -8.39 -0.69 -0.57
N LEU A 163 -7.69 -0.56 0.57
CA LEU A 163 -7.91 -1.40 1.75
C LEU A 163 -9.35 -1.27 2.27
N ILE A 164 -9.83 -0.05 2.42
CA ILE A 164 -11.21 0.23 2.88
C ILE A 164 -12.23 -0.41 1.94
N ASP A 165 -12.07 -0.24 0.62
CA ASP A 165 -12.98 -0.78 -0.38
C ASP A 165 -13.00 -2.32 -0.36
N GLU A 166 -11.83 -2.96 -0.29
CA GLU A 166 -11.71 -4.41 -0.23
C GLU A 166 -12.35 -4.99 1.03
N VAL A 167 -12.04 -4.42 2.20
CA VAL A 167 -12.60 -4.88 3.48
C VAL A 167 -14.11 -4.69 3.52
N ASN A 168 -14.63 -3.57 3.04
CA ASN A 168 -16.08 -3.33 2.93
C ASN A 168 -16.76 -4.35 1.99
N ASN A 169 -16.11 -4.74 0.89
CA ASN A 169 -16.63 -5.77 0.00
C ASN A 169 -16.67 -7.15 0.68
N GLU A 170 -15.67 -7.49 1.49
CA GLU A 170 -15.65 -8.73 2.28
C GLU A 170 -16.76 -8.75 3.34
N LEU A 171 -17.01 -7.62 4.02
CA LEU A 171 -18.10 -7.47 4.98
C LEU A 171 -19.49 -7.66 4.32
N ARG A 172 -19.69 -7.11 3.12
CA ARG A 172 -20.97 -7.23 2.36
C ARG A 172 -21.25 -8.66 1.91
N LYS A 173 -20.26 -9.37 1.35
CA LYS A 173 -20.42 -10.76 0.86
C LYS A 173 -20.98 -11.70 1.92
N LYS A 174 -20.64 -11.50 3.20
CA LYS A 174 -21.15 -12.32 4.31
C LYS A 174 -22.57 -11.98 4.72
N ASN A 175 -22.97 -10.72 4.63
CA ASN A 175 -24.35 -10.33 4.94
C ASN A 175 -25.32 -10.95 3.95
N ASP A 176 -25.00 -10.94 2.64
CA ASP A 176 -25.81 -11.57 1.59
C ASP A 176 -25.87 -13.10 1.72
N GLY A 177 -24.80 -13.73 2.25
CA GLY A 177 -24.78 -15.18 2.51
C GLY A 177 -25.63 -15.60 3.70
N ASN A 178 -25.79 -14.75 4.71
CA ASN A 178 -26.63 -15.02 5.88
C ASN A 178 -28.13 -14.87 5.58
N GLU A 179 -28.51 -13.92 4.73
CA GLU A 179 -29.91 -13.75 4.33
C GLU A 179 -30.44 -14.94 3.51
N LYS A 180 -29.62 -15.51 2.62
CA LYS A 180 -30.01 -16.70 1.83
C LYS A 180 -30.24 -17.95 2.67
N ASN A 181 -29.47 -18.14 3.76
CA ASN A 181 -29.65 -19.28 4.67
C ASN A 181 -30.87 -19.16 5.59
N PHE A 182 -31.48 -17.98 5.72
CA PHE A 182 -32.68 -17.79 6.53
C PHE A 182 -33.95 -18.04 5.75
N ILE A 183 -33.91 -17.84 4.42
CA ILE A 183 -35.08 -18.07 3.53
C ILE A 183 -35.28 -19.56 3.24
N ASP A 184 -34.21 -20.37 3.24
CA ASP A 184 -34.26 -21.80 2.89
C ASP A 184 -34.62 -22.71 4.08
N ARG A 185 -34.83 -22.17 5.29
CA ARG A 185 -35.27 -22.91 6.49
C ARG A 185 -36.70 -22.62 6.91
N GLY A 186 -37.46 -21.87 6.12
CA GLY A 186 -38.85 -21.48 6.38
C GLY A 186 -39.89 -22.01 5.37
N GLY A 187 -39.56 -23.10 4.65
CA GLY A 187 -40.49 -23.78 3.73
C GLY A 187 -40.81 -25.18 4.19
#